data_e72345953a6c9bf72ac0d1682913bd0f
#
_entry.id   e72345953a6c9bf72ac0d1682913bd0f
#
_cell.length_a   1.000
_cell.length_b   1.000
_cell.length_c   1.000
_cell.angle_alpha   90.00
_cell.angle_beta   90.00
_cell.angle_gamma   90.00
#
_symmetry.space_group_name_H-M   'P 1'
#
loop_
_entity.id
_entity.type
_entity.pdbx_description
1 polymer ?
#
loop_
_entity_poly.entity_id
_entity_poly.type
_entity_poly.pdbx_seq_one_letter_code
_entity_poly.pdbx_strand_id
1 'polypeptide(L)'
;YVNPLAELTERGYISYNGRTAQAAIRLTEDLGLITKGLSLSAGINFNSWFRSYSNKTRNYARYEITKDDSGETVYNMTGEDTALSGDESSSSQWRDLAVETTLAYDRIFGKHHVSAMGRFNYDDCTTSSGSLPYMNLGFAFSANYTYDGRYMAEFTSGYYGNDNFPSYARYGFFP
;
A
#
# COMPACT_ATOMS: atom_id res chain seq x y z
N TYR A 1 -12.43 -42.80 -9.87
CA TYR A 1 -13.09 -41.55 -10.22
C TYR A 1 -13.28 -40.71 -8.95
N VAL A 2 -13.10 -39.40 -9.08
CA VAL A 2 -13.31 -38.43 -8.00
C VAL A 2 -14.65 -37.73 -8.27
N ASN A 3 -15.52 -37.70 -7.27
CA ASN A 3 -16.79 -37.00 -7.40
C ASN A 3 -16.55 -35.46 -7.20
N PRO A 4 -16.78 -34.64 -8.24
CA PRO A 4 -16.55 -33.19 -8.14
C PRO A 4 -17.37 -32.51 -7.04
N LEU A 5 -18.58 -32.98 -6.78
CA LEU A 5 -19.42 -32.41 -5.72
C LEU A 5 -18.82 -32.71 -4.34
N ALA A 6 -18.37 -33.94 -4.10
CA ALA A 6 -17.73 -34.29 -2.84
C ALA A 6 -16.40 -33.54 -2.64
N GLU A 7 -15.62 -33.31 -3.69
CA GLU A 7 -14.41 -32.46 -3.60
C GLU A 7 -14.74 -31.02 -3.15
N LEU A 8 -15.84 -30.48 -3.61
CA LEU A 8 -16.28 -29.12 -3.24
C LEU A 8 -16.88 -29.02 -1.84
N THR A 9 -17.57 -30.08 -1.38
CA THR A 9 -18.31 -30.03 -0.11
C THR A 9 -17.55 -30.66 1.06
N GLU A 10 -16.74 -31.69 0.81
CA GLU A 10 -16.13 -32.52 1.86
C GLU A 10 -14.65 -32.21 2.09
N ARG A 11 -13.93 -31.69 1.11
CA ARG A 11 -12.49 -31.58 1.19
C ARG A 11 -11.99 -30.44 2.07
N GLY A 12 -12.83 -29.45 2.35
CA GLY A 12 -12.50 -28.30 3.19
C GLY A 12 -12.68 -26.97 2.49
N TYR A 13 -12.01 -25.96 3.00
CA TYR A 13 -12.17 -24.59 2.47
C TYR A 13 -10.93 -23.72 2.71
N ILE A 14 -10.80 -22.69 1.90
CA ILE A 14 -9.85 -21.59 2.11
C ILE A 14 -10.66 -20.33 2.38
N SER A 15 -10.43 -19.71 3.52
CA SER A 15 -11.03 -18.43 3.89
C SER A 15 -9.99 -17.32 3.85
N TYR A 16 -10.36 -16.20 3.25
CA TYR A 16 -9.52 -15.00 3.18
C TYR A 16 -10.09 -13.88 4.02
N ASN A 17 -9.24 -13.21 4.76
CA ASN A 17 -9.58 -12.00 5.50
C ASN A 17 -8.58 -10.91 5.11
N GLY A 18 -9.05 -9.90 4.39
CA GLY A 18 -8.27 -8.72 4.02
C GLY A 18 -8.76 -7.49 4.77
N ARG A 19 -7.83 -6.69 5.30
CA ARG A 19 -8.12 -5.45 6.00
C ARG A 19 -7.24 -4.35 5.47
N THR A 20 -7.84 -3.18 5.23
CA THR A 20 -7.13 -1.96 4.88
C THR A 20 -7.49 -0.90 5.91
N ALA A 21 -6.48 -0.27 6.47
CA ALA A 21 -6.63 0.90 7.34
C ALA A 21 -5.93 2.09 6.68
N GLN A 22 -6.63 3.21 6.58
CA GLN A 22 -6.12 4.46 6.04
C GLN A 22 -6.48 5.59 7.00
N ALA A 23 -5.48 6.41 7.31
CA ALA A 23 -5.66 7.59 8.13
C ALA A 23 -4.84 8.75 7.55
N ALA A 24 -5.42 9.94 7.53
CA ALA A 24 -4.74 11.14 7.09
C ALA A 24 -5.10 12.30 8.02
N ILE A 25 -4.09 13.05 8.42
CA ILE A 25 -4.25 14.28 9.17
C ILE A 25 -3.47 15.37 8.42
N ARG A 26 -4.12 16.48 8.15
CA ARG A 26 -3.47 17.67 7.58
C ARG A 26 -3.85 18.88 8.39
N LEU A 27 -2.85 19.68 8.76
CA LEU A 27 -2.97 20.97 9.41
C LEU A 27 -2.47 22.03 8.45
N THR A 28 -3.18 23.13 8.36
CA THR A 28 -2.76 24.28 7.55
C THR A 28 -2.93 25.52 8.41
N GLU A 29 -1.88 26.33 8.46
CA GLU A 29 -1.81 27.57 9.22
C GLU A 29 -1.49 28.74 8.30
N ASP A 30 -2.24 29.82 8.44
CA ASP A 30 -1.92 31.08 7.79
C ASP A 30 -0.89 31.85 8.65
N LEU A 31 0.27 32.03 8.10
CA LEU A 31 1.37 32.78 8.74
C LEU A 31 1.36 34.27 8.35
N GLY A 32 0.21 34.80 8.03
CA GLY A 32 0.01 36.21 7.68
C GLY A 32 0.48 37.20 8.73
N LEU A 33 0.61 36.76 10.01
CA LEU A 33 1.23 37.54 11.09
C LEU A 33 2.74 37.78 10.87
N ILE A 34 3.42 36.85 10.22
CA ILE A 34 4.86 36.98 9.87
C ILE A 34 4.98 37.76 8.59
N THR A 35 4.29 37.32 7.54
CA THR A 35 4.20 38.04 6.28
C THR A 35 2.92 37.66 5.53
N LYS A 36 2.25 38.63 4.94
CA LYS A 36 1.01 38.40 4.18
C LYS A 36 1.28 37.47 3.01
N GLY A 37 0.42 36.46 2.87
CA GLY A 37 0.49 35.51 1.79
C GLY A 37 1.37 34.28 2.11
N LEU A 38 1.93 34.17 3.32
CA LEU A 38 2.67 33.01 3.77
C LEU A 38 1.73 32.02 4.45
N SER A 39 1.86 30.74 4.12
CA SER A 39 1.13 29.64 4.76
C SER A 39 2.02 28.41 4.96
N LEU A 40 1.73 27.65 5.98
CA LEU A 40 2.39 26.38 6.29
C LEU A 40 1.34 25.29 6.33
N SER A 41 1.59 24.20 5.64
CA SER A 41 0.78 22.98 5.70
C SER A 41 1.66 21.80 6.09
N ALA A 42 1.21 20.98 7.04
CA ALA A 42 1.86 19.75 7.43
C ALA A 42 0.84 18.62 7.41
N GLY A 43 1.20 17.47 6.89
CA GLY A 43 0.34 16.30 6.77
C GLY A 43 1.06 15.01 7.10
N ILE A 44 0.31 14.08 7.69
CA ILE A 44 0.72 12.71 7.91
C ILE A 44 -0.34 11.81 7.31
N ASN A 45 0.09 10.87 6.47
CA ASN A 45 -0.76 9.84 5.89
C ASN A 45 -0.24 8.48 6.32
N PHE A 46 -1.13 7.65 6.81
CA PHE A 46 -0.85 6.27 7.19
C PHE A 46 -1.75 5.34 6.41
N ASN A 47 -1.14 4.38 5.71
CA ASN A 47 -1.82 3.33 5.00
C ASN A 47 -1.30 1.98 5.49
N SER A 48 -2.19 1.05 5.74
CA SER A 48 -1.82 -0.30 6.12
C SER A 48 -2.76 -1.29 5.45
N TRP A 49 -2.19 -2.34 4.93
CA TRP A 49 -2.92 -3.46 4.39
C TRP A 49 -2.42 -4.75 5.00
N PHE A 50 -3.35 -5.60 5.39
CA PHE A 50 -3.10 -6.90 5.98
C PHE A 50 -4.00 -7.93 5.32
N ARG A 51 -3.45 -9.09 5.04
CA ARG A 51 -4.19 -10.23 4.53
C ARG A 51 -3.79 -11.49 5.29
N SER A 52 -4.78 -12.21 5.79
CA SER A 52 -4.61 -13.55 6.33
C SER A 52 -5.47 -14.53 5.55
N TYR A 53 -5.05 -15.77 5.52
CA TYR A 53 -5.88 -16.85 5.04
C TYR A 53 -5.79 -18.05 6.01
N SER A 54 -6.88 -18.77 6.10
CA SER A 54 -6.98 -20.03 6.83
C SER A 54 -7.32 -21.11 5.83
N ASN A 55 -6.46 -22.08 5.71
CA ASN A 55 -6.66 -23.26 4.85
C ASN A 55 -7.02 -24.44 5.75
N LYS A 56 -8.22 -24.97 5.60
CA LYS A 56 -8.73 -26.13 6.31
C LYS A 56 -9.03 -27.24 5.33
N THR A 57 -8.38 -28.38 5.49
CA THR A 57 -8.56 -29.54 4.62
C THR A 57 -8.82 -30.80 5.43
N ARG A 58 -9.53 -31.73 4.85
CA ARG A 58 -9.70 -33.09 5.36
C ARG A 58 -9.70 -34.11 4.23
N ASN A 59 -9.42 -35.33 4.56
CA ASN A 59 -9.70 -36.45 3.68
C ASN A 59 -11.10 -37.01 3.99
N TYR A 60 -11.72 -37.57 2.99
CA TYR A 60 -13.02 -38.23 3.13
C TYR A 60 -12.98 -39.61 2.47
N ALA A 61 -13.72 -40.56 3.04
CA ALA A 61 -13.87 -41.91 2.51
C ALA A 61 -14.69 -41.87 1.21
N ARG A 62 -14.27 -42.64 0.23
CA ARG A 62 -14.93 -42.81 -1.06
C ARG A 62 -15.31 -44.26 -1.23
N TYR A 63 -16.47 -44.52 -1.81
CA TYR A 63 -16.96 -45.85 -2.05
C TYR A 63 -17.12 -46.05 -3.55
N GLU A 64 -16.48 -47.10 -4.07
CA GLU A 64 -16.69 -47.59 -5.42
C GLU A 64 -17.67 -48.75 -5.35
N ILE A 65 -18.71 -48.63 -6.18
CA ILE A 65 -19.75 -49.64 -6.24
C ILE A 65 -19.41 -50.61 -7.38
N THR A 66 -19.14 -51.84 -7.03
CA THR A 66 -18.89 -52.92 -8.00
C THR A 66 -19.90 -54.05 -7.78
N LYS A 67 -20.03 -54.94 -8.74
CA LYS A 67 -20.80 -56.19 -8.57
C LYS A 67 -19.81 -57.36 -8.49
N ASP A 68 -20.07 -58.28 -7.55
CA ASP A 68 -19.34 -59.52 -7.48
C ASP A 68 -19.79 -60.52 -8.56
N ASP A 69 -19.17 -61.71 -8.61
CA ASP A 69 -19.47 -62.76 -9.57
C ASP A 69 -20.87 -63.33 -9.39
N SER A 70 -21.52 -63.12 -8.25
CA SER A 70 -22.91 -63.53 -7.97
C SER A 70 -23.94 -62.43 -8.30
N GLY A 71 -23.46 -61.23 -8.72
CA GLY A 71 -24.30 -60.12 -9.10
C GLY A 71 -24.69 -59.22 -7.89
N GLU A 72 -24.20 -59.48 -6.71
CA GLU A 72 -24.42 -58.64 -5.53
C GLU A 72 -23.59 -57.38 -5.56
N THR A 73 -24.13 -56.29 -4.99
CA THR A 73 -23.48 -54.99 -4.93
C THR A 73 -22.43 -54.95 -3.82
N VAL A 74 -21.18 -54.71 -4.18
CA VAL A 74 -20.05 -54.57 -3.26
C VAL A 74 -19.59 -53.11 -3.19
N TYR A 75 -19.40 -52.59 -1.98
CA TYR A 75 -18.89 -51.25 -1.72
C TYR A 75 -17.42 -51.34 -1.33
N ASN A 76 -16.57 -50.91 -2.23
CA ASN A 76 -15.13 -50.85 -1.98
C ASN A 76 -14.76 -49.46 -1.45
N MET A 77 -14.38 -49.39 -0.17
CA MET A 77 -13.97 -48.13 0.46
C MET A 77 -12.54 -47.80 0.11
N THR A 78 -12.30 -46.54 -0.27
CA THR A 78 -10.98 -45.97 -0.51
C THR A 78 -10.82 -44.68 0.27
N GLY A 79 -9.73 -44.54 1.03
CA GLY A 79 -9.49 -43.40 1.90
C GLY A 79 -10.16 -43.54 3.27
N GLU A 80 -9.96 -42.56 4.10
CA GLU A 80 -10.52 -42.50 5.47
C GLU A 80 -11.05 -41.08 5.73
N ASP A 81 -12.10 -41.01 6.53
CA ASP A 81 -12.60 -39.72 7.02
C ASP A 81 -11.64 -39.17 8.08
N THR A 82 -11.13 -37.97 7.87
CA THR A 82 -10.27 -37.29 8.83
C THR A 82 -10.97 -36.02 9.35
N ALA A 83 -10.55 -35.58 10.54
CA ALA A 83 -10.97 -34.30 11.05
C ALA A 83 -10.44 -33.16 10.15
N LEU A 84 -11.21 -32.08 10.10
CA LEU A 84 -10.79 -30.86 9.41
C LEU A 84 -9.55 -30.30 10.10
N SER A 85 -8.43 -30.21 9.39
CA SER A 85 -7.15 -29.75 9.91
C SER A 85 -6.53 -28.74 8.94
N GLY A 86 -5.61 -27.94 9.42
CA GLY A 86 -4.87 -26.99 8.60
C GLY A 86 -4.35 -25.83 9.43
N ASP A 87 -3.41 -25.10 8.85
CA ASP A 87 -2.72 -24.00 9.51
C ASP A 87 -3.39 -22.66 9.19
N GLU A 88 -3.43 -21.78 10.17
CA GLU A 88 -3.64 -20.36 9.93
C GLU A 88 -2.29 -19.76 9.53
N SER A 89 -2.21 -19.22 8.34
CA SER A 89 -1.02 -18.50 7.92
C SER A 89 -1.36 -17.03 7.63
N SER A 90 -0.62 -16.13 8.27
CA SER A 90 -0.59 -14.75 7.84
C SER A 90 0.24 -14.68 6.57
N SER A 91 -0.31 -14.13 5.50
CA SER A 91 0.38 -14.21 4.23
C SER A 91 1.15 -12.97 3.89
N SER A 92 0.57 -11.80 3.98
CA SER A 92 1.28 -10.57 3.63
C SER A 92 0.66 -9.34 4.29
N GLN A 93 1.52 -8.41 4.58
CA GLN A 93 1.14 -7.08 5.04
C GLN A 93 2.11 -6.05 4.49
N TRP A 94 1.64 -4.85 4.30
CA TRP A 94 2.47 -3.69 4.11
C TRP A 94 1.89 -2.51 4.87
N ARG A 95 2.73 -1.59 5.23
CA ARG A 95 2.38 -0.31 5.82
C ARG A 95 3.20 0.77 5.15
N ASP A 96 2.60 1.91 5.03
CA ASP A 96 3.14 3.09 4.42
C ASP A 96 2.87 4.29 5.32
N LEU A 97 3.91 5.03 5.64
CA LEU A 97 3.85 6.26 6.43
C LEU A 97 4.46 7.39 5.61
N ALA A 98 3.62 8.32 5.19
CA ALA A 98 4.07 9.50 4.48
C ALA A 98 3.90 10.75 5.34
N VAL A 99 4.94 11.57 5.40
CA VAL A 99 4.94 12.89 6.04
C VAL A 99 5.24 13.94 4.99
N GLU A 100 4.43 14.95 4.91
CA GLU A 100 4.63 16.08 4.01
C GLU A 100 4.52 17.41 4.74
N THR A 101 5.37 18.35 4.35
CA THR A 101 5.31 19.72 4.84
C THR A 101 5.49 20.67 3.67
N THR A 102 4.64 21.66 3.56
CA THR A 102 4.68 22.66 2.49
C THR A 102 4.65 24.05 3.10
N LEU A 103 5.63 24.85 2.77
CA LEU A 103 5.66 26.26 3.03
C LEU A 103 5.35 26.97 1.71
N ALA A 104 4.27 27.72 1.66
CA ALA A 104 3.83 28.42 0.46
C ALA A 104 3.73 29.93 0.71
N TYR A 105 4.12 30.69 -0.29
CA TYR A 105 4.00 32.13 -0.31
C TYR A 105 3.32 32.55 -1.60
N ASP A 106 2.30 33.38 -1.49
CA ASP A 106 1.59 33.95 -2.63
C ASP A 106 1.21 35.38 -2.34
N ARG A 107 1.67 36.34 -3.16
CA ARG A 107 1.40 37.76 -2.95
C ARG A 107 1.47 38.59 -4.22
N ILE A 108 0.57 39.56 -4.31
CA ILE A 108 0.52 40.56 -5.37
C ILE A 108 1.00 41.88 -4.83
N PHE A 109 1.94 42.52 -5.54
CA PHE A 109 2.50 43.82 -5.28
C PHE A 109 2.26 44.72 -6.52
N GLY A 110 1.15 45.40 -6.56
CA GLY A 110 0.77 46.19 -7.72
C GLY A 110 0.63 45.31 -8.96
N LYS A 111 1.54 45.45 -9.94
CA LYS A 111 1.56 44.63 -11.16
C LYS A 111 2.40 43.36 -11.05
N HIS A 112 3.04 43.14 -9.93
CA HIS A 112 3.92 41.98 -9.70
C HIS A 112 3.17 40.96 -8.89
N HIS A 113 3.06 39.74 -9.39
CA HIS A 113 2.59 38.58 -8.66
C HIS A 113 3.76 37.62 -8.44
N VAL A 114 4.03 37.27 -7.20
CA VAL A 114 5.08 36.37 -6.79
C VAL A 114 4.44 35.20 -6.03
N SER A 115 4.67 34.00 -6.48
CA SER A 115 4.37 32.81 -5.70
C SER A 115 5.58 31.91 -5.59
N ALA A 116 5.76 31.27 -4.43
CA ALA A 116 6.83 30.33 -4.18
C ALA A 116 6.33 29.23 -3.25
N MET A 117 6.87 28.03 -3.42
CA MET A 117 6.53 26.87 -2.60
C MET A 117 7.80 26.05 -2.33
N GLY A 118 8.04 25.77 -1.06
CA GLY A 118 8.99 24.76 -0.63
C GLY A 118 8.25 23.56 -0.05
N ARG A 119 8.52 22.35 -0.52
CA ARG A 119 7.89 21.13 -0.05
C ARG A 119 8.93 20.12 0.42
N PHE A 120 8.71 19.58 1.58
CA PHE A 120 9.39 18.41 2.12
C PHE A 120 8.44 17.22 2.07
N ASN A 121 8.93 16.07 1.67
CA ASN A 121 8.22 14.81 1.76
C ASN A 121 9.15 13.70 2.27
N TYR A 122 8.59 12.87 3.11
CA TYR A 122 9.18 11.64 3.62
C TYR A 122 8.16 10.53 3.46
N ASP A 123 8.61 9.39 2.98
CA ASP A 123 7.78 8.23 2.71
C ASP A 123 8.53 6.97 3.12
N ASP A 124 7.93 6.15 3.98
CA ASP A 124 8.48 4.91 4.52
C ASP A 124 7.49 3.77 4.30
N CYS A 125 7.86 2.86 3.42
CA CYS A 125 7.07 1.68 3.11
C CYS A 125 7.74 0.41 3.61
N THR A 126 7.06 -0.32 4.46
CA THR A 126 7.51 -1.59 5.03
C THR A 126 6.60 -2.73 4.57
N THR A 127 7.20 -3.84 4.14
CA THR A 127 6.48 -5.05 3.71
C THR A 127 6.89 -6.26 4.53
N SER A 128 6.00 -7.26 4.66
CA SER A 128 6.29 -8.51 5.39
C SER A 128 7.04 -9.54 4.56
N SER A 129 7.27 -9.30 3.29
CA SER A 129 7.84 -10.29 2.36
C SER A 129 9.36 -10.44 2.43
N GLY A 130 10.00 -9.97 3.52
CA GLY A 130 11.46 -10.03 3.68
C GLY A 130 12.22 -9.01 2.82
N SER A 131 11.53 -8.20 2.04
CA SER A 131 12.12 -7.05 1.35
C SER A 131 12.52 -6.01 2.39
N LEU A 132 13.67 -5.39 2.18
CA LEU A 132 14.06 -4.24 2.98
C LEU A 132 12.98 -3.15 2.86
N PRO A 133 12.61 -2.49 3.96
CA PRO A 133 11.78 -1.30 3.88
C PRO A 133 12.48 -0.30 2.96
N TYR A 134 11.72 0.42 2.16
CA TYR A 134 12.29 1.48 1.36
C TYR A 134 11.79 2.84 1.82
N MET A 135 12.71 3.78 1.82
CA MET A 135 12.48 5.13 2.28
C MET A 135 12.78 6.13 1.18
N ASN A 136 11.86 7.03 0.95
CA ASN A 136 12.06 8.17 0.07
C ASN A 136 12.08 9.45 0.91
N LEU A 137 13.00 10.34 0.58
CA LEU A 137 13.08 11.66 1.18
C LEU A 137 13.29 12.69 0.08
N GLY A 138 12.53 13.75 0.13
CA GLY A 138 12.59 14.75 -0.92
C GLY A 138 12.33 16.18 -0.44
N PHE A 139 12.98 17.10 -1.15
CA PHE A 139 12.70 18.52 -1.09
C PHE A 139 12.40 18.99 -2.51
N ALA A 140 11.31 19.73 -2.67
CA ALA A 140 10.97 20.37 -3.90
C ALA A 140 10.81 21.88 -3.66
N PHE A 141 11.20 22.66 -4.61
CA PHE A 141 11.03 24.10 -4.62
C PHE A 141 10.47 24.54 -5.97
N SER A 142 9.49 25.44 -5.93
CA SER A 142 9.01 26.14 -7.11
C SER A 142 8.82 27.62 -6.82
N ALA A 143 9.07 28.45 -7.80
CA ALA A 143 8.83 29.88 -7.75
C ALA A 143 8.26 30.37 -9.08
N ASN A 144 7.24 31.18 -9.03
CA ASN A 144 6.59 31.77 -10.17
C ASN A 144 6.55 33.28 -10.00
N TYR A 145 6.82 33.97 -11.07
CA TYR A 145 6.71 35.42 -11.14
C TYR A 145 5.91 35.84 -12.37
N THR A 146 4.97 36.73 -12.16
CA THR A 146 4.17 37.30 -13.24
C THR A 146 4.16 38.80 -13.13
N TYR A 147 4.40 39.50 -14.24
CA TYR A 147 4.32 40.95 -14.35
C TYR A 147 3.21 41.35 -15.29
N ASP A 148 2.24 42.15 -14.77
CA ASP A 148 1.10 42.72 -15.50
C ASP A 148 0.28 41.66 -16.29
N GLY A 149 0.33 40.40 -15.88
CA GLY A 149 -0.30 39.28 -16.59
C GLY A 149 0.32 38.96 -17.97
N ARG A 150 1.44 39.58 -18.35
CA ARG A 150 2.03 39.51 -19.68
C ARG A 150 3.35 38.73 -19.69
N TYR A 151 4.17 38.97 -18.69
CA TYR A 151 5.50 38.31 -18.58
C TYR A 151 5.47 37.35 -17.43
N MET A 152 5.87 36.10 -17.69
CA MET A 152 5.87 35.03 -16.70
C MET A 152 7.25 34.39 -16.70
N ALA A 153 7.72 34.06 -15.51
CA ALA A 153 8.92 33.25 -15.30
C ALA A 153 8.61 32.21 -14.24
N GLU A 154 9.06 30.98 -14.46
CA GLU A 154 8.92 29.87 -13.55
C GLU A 154 10.26 29.22 -13.32
N PHE A 155 10.52 28.84 -12.08
CA PHE A 155 11.68 28.04 -11.69
C PHE A 155 11.21 26.90 -10.81
N THR A 156 11.66 25.68 -11.11
CA THR A 156 11.36 24.48 -10.32
C THR A 156 12.64 23.71 -10.10
N SER A 157 12.81 23.15 -8.92
CA SER A 157 13.92 22.28 -8.59
C SER A 157 13.53 21.24 -7.54
N GLY A 158 14.23 20.12 -7.54
CA GLY A 158 14.02 19.03 -6.59
C GLY A 158 15.34 18.41 -6.13
N TYR A 159 15.35 17.96 -4.90
CA TYR A 159 16.41 17.15 -4.33
C TYR A 159 15.79 15.93 -3.68
N TYR A 160 15.97 14.76 -4.28
CA TYR A 160 15.32 13.53 -3.88
C TYR A 160 16.32 12.42 -3.63
N GLY A 161 16.02 11.60 -2.63
CA GLY A 161 16.81 10.43 -2.28
C GLY A 161 15.93 9.22 -2.01
N ASN A 162 16.49 8.03 -2.32
CA ASN A 162 15.89 6.74 -2.06
C ASN A 162 16.95 5.79 -1.50
N ASP A 163 16.64 5.05 -0.45
CA ASP A 163 17.56 4.16 0.22
C ASP A 163 17.85 2.84 -0.51
N ASN A 164 17.13 2.55 -1.61
CA ASN A 164 17.47 1.46 -2.52
C ASN A 164 18.79 1.69 -3.27
N PHE A 165 19.29 2.94 -3.28
CA PHE A 165 20.57 3.27 -3.87
C PHE A 165 21.69 3.27 -2.83
N PRO A 166 22.93 2.95 -3.22
CA PRO A 166 24.06 3.02 -2.32
C PRO A 166 24.27 4.45 -1.82
N SER A 167 24.86 4.61 -0.63
CA SER A 167 24.94 5.89 0.08
C SER A 167 25.55 7.04 -0.74
N TYR A 168 26.48 6.74 -1.63
CA TYR A 168 27.16 7.72 -2.50
C TYR A 168 26.30 8.19 -3.69
N ALA A 169 25.24 7.46 -4.04
CA ALA A 169 24.36 7.75 -5.18
C ALA A 169 22.88 7.86 -4.75
N ARG A 170 22.64 7.98 -3.44
CA ARG A 170 21.29 7.96 -2.85
C ARG A 170 20.48 9.20 -3.20
N TYR A 171 21.12 10.34 -3.35
CA TYR A 171 20.45 11.63 -3.56
C TYR A 171 20.80 12.22 -4.92
N GLY A 172 19.80 12.80 -5.58
CA GLY A 172 19.93 13.48 -6.85
C GLY A 172 19.31 14.88 -6.82
N PHE A 173 19.93 15.81 -7.52
CA PHE A 173 19.37 17.14 -7.75
C PHE A 173 18.76 17.20 -9.15
N PHE A 174 17.57 17.79 -9.25
CA PHE A 174 16.76 17.90 -10.46
C PHE A 174 16.33 19.36 -10.60
N PRO A 175 16.98 20.11 -11.50
CA PRO A 175 16.62 21.49 -11.79
C PRO A 175 15.38 21.64 -12.62
#